data_a220fccbf1ac781f317cc6cad64d0f19
#
_entry.id   a220fccbf1ac781f317cc6cad64d0f19
#
_cell.length_a   1.000
_cell.length_b   1.000
_cell.length_c   1.000
_cell.angle_alpha   90.00
_cell.angle_beta   90.00
_cell.angle_gamma   90.00
#
_symmetry.space_group_name_H-M   'P 1'
#
loop_
_entity.id
_entity.type
_entity.pdbx_description
1 polymer ?
#
loop_
_entity_poly.entity_id
_entity_poly.type
_entity_poly.pdbx_seq_one_letter_code
_entity_poly.pdbx_strand_id
1 'polypeptide(L)'
;ELLDLKKELDREFAEIKAEGLALDMSRGKPAPDQLDLSMKMMEVLAGDADLKCETGVDCRNYGVIDGIPEAKRLLGEMSEVEPENIIIYGNSSLNVMFDTIARSYSHGVMGNTPWCKLDKVKFLCPVPGYDRHFRITEFFGIEMINIPMTPEGPDMDMVEKYVNEDPAVKGIWWVPKYSN
;
A
#
# COMPACT_ATOMS: atom_id res chain seq x y z
N GLU A 1 34.96 24.23 14.36
CA GLU A 1 34.29 22.95 14.09
C GLU A 1 32.97 23.17 13.32
N LEU A 2 31.92 23.85 13.88
CA LEU A 2 30.65 24.09 13.14
C LEU A 2 30.85 25.03 11.92
N LEU A 3 31.70 26.04 12.03
CA LEU A 3 32.01 26.93 10.94
C LEU A 3 32.81 26.22 9.82
N ASP A 4 33.62 25.27 10.17
CA ASP A 4 34.42 24.51 9.19
C ASP A 4 33.53 23.50 8.47
N LEU A 5 32.65 22.81 9.20
CA LEU A 5 31.63 21.95 8.63
C LEU A 5 30.70 22.72 7.69
N LYS A 6 30.28 23.93 8.09
CA LYS A 6 29.45 24.78 7.20
C LYS A 6 30.17 25.11 5.90
N LYS A 7 31.47 25.48 5.93
CA LYS A 7 32.23 25.76 4.73
C LYS A 7 32.39 24.57 3.79
N GLU A 8 32.56 23.38 4.37
CA GLU A 8 32.64 22.13 3.62
C GLU A 8 31.30 21.83 2.92
N LEU A 9 30.19 21.89 3.65
CA LEU A 9 28.84 21.68 3.07
C LEU A 9 28.48 22.74 2.02
N ASP A 10 28.83 24.02 2.25
CA ASP A 10 28.61 25.08 1.26
C ASP A 10 29.39 24.80 -0.03
N ARG A 11 30.62 24.24 0.05
CA ARG A 11 31.42 23.85 -1.12
C ARG A 11 30.79 22.69 -1.87
N GLU A 12 30.43 21.59 -1.15
CA GLU A 12 29.78 20.43 -1.77
C GLU A 12 28.46 20.82 -2.45
N PHE A 13 27.68 21.67 -1.80
CA PHE A 13 26.43 22.16 -2.38
C PHE A 13 26.71 22.97 -3.67
N ALA A 14 27.73 23.80 -3.69
CA ALA A 14 28.08 24.56 -4.88
C ALA A 14 28.59 23.67 -6.03
N GLU A 15 29.33 22.62 -5.74
CA GLU A 15 29.80 21.62 -6.70
C GLU A 15 28.61 20.86 -7.33
N ILE A 16 27.70 20.31 -6.51
CA ILE A 16 26.49 19.63 -6.98
C ILE A 16 25.60 20.57 -7.81
N LYS A 17 25.47 21.81 -7.37
CA LYS A 17 24.69 22.81 -8.11
C LYS A 17 25.30 23.14 -9.47
N ALA A 18 26.63 23.12 -9.57
CA ALA A 18 27.36 23.38 -10.83
C ALA A 18 27.18 22.25 -11.86
N GLU A 19 26.80 21.04 -11.45
CA GLU A 19 26.48 19.92 -12.35
C GLU A 19 25.21 20.18 -13.19
N GLY A 20 24.41 21.18 -12.81
CA GLY A 20 23.21 21.57 -13.55
C GLY A 20 22.12 20.50 -13.64
N LEU A 21 22.05 19.61 -12.65
CA LEU A 21 21.07 18.53 -12.60
C LEU A 21 19.65 19.09 -12.56
N ALA A 22 18.77 18.59 -13.44
CA ALA A 22 17.36 18.92 -13.50
C ALA A 22 16.54 17.70 -13.01
N LEU A 23 16.63 17.37 -11.72
CA LEU A 23 15.97 16.23 -11.11
C LEU A 23 14.64 16.64 -10.49
N ASP A 24 13.57 15.91 -10.82
CA ASP A 24 12.26 16.06 -10.18
C ASP A 24 12.10 14.99 -9.09
N MET A 25 12.16 15.40 -7.83
CA MET A 25 11.97 14.56 -6.67
C MET A 25 10.55 14.71 -6.06
N SER A 26 9.66 15.44 -6.72
CA SER A 26 8.33 15.72 -6.18
C SER A 26 7.40 14.49 -6.16
N ARG A 27 7.70 13.47 -6.97
CA ARG A 27 6.93 12.23 -7.06
C ARG A 27 7.83 11.05 -7.38
N GLY A 28 7.60 9.92 -6.68
CA GLY A 28 8.21 8.63 -7.00
C GLY A 28 7.57 8.02 -8.26
N LYS A 29 8.08 8.39 -9.44
CA LYS A 29 7.66 7.83 -10.72
C LYS A 29 8.77 6.97 -11.30
N PRO A 30 8.47 5.78 -11.85
CA PRO A 30 9.45 5.03 -12.62
C PRO A 30 9.97 5.84 -13.82
N ALA A 31 11.24 5.74 -14.12
CA ALA A 31 11.82 6.30 -15.32
C ALA A 31 11.35 5.54 -16.59
N PRO A 32 11.41 6.16 -17.79
CA PRO A 32 10.96 5.51 -19.04
C PRO A 32 11.59 4.14 -19.29
N ASP A 33 12.88 3.99 -19.07
CA ASP A 33 13.62 2.73 -19.22
C ASP A 33 13.13 1.64 -18.24
N GLN A 34 12.71 2.02 -17.05
CA GLN A 34 12.07 1.09 -16.11
C GLN A 34 10.68 0.64 -16.59
N LEU A 35 9.91 1.54 -17.21
CA LEU A 35 8.61 1.21 -17.79
C LEU A 35 8.74 0.31 -19.01
N ASP A 36 9.80 0.49 -19.81
CA ASP A 36 10.08 -0.31 -20.99
C ASP A 36 10.31 -1.81 -20.66
N LEU A 37 10.75 -2.13 -19.45
CA LEU A 37 10.93 -3.51 -19.01
C LEU A 37 9.64 -4.35 -19.10
N SER A 38 8.49 -3.72 -18.92
CA SER A 38 7.18 -4.39 -18.93
C SER A 38 6.47 -4.33 -20.28
N MET A 39 6.98 -3.61 -21.27
CA MET A 39 6.30 -3.38 -22.56
C MET A 39 5.98 -4.68 -23.33
N LYS A 40 6.82 -5.70 -23.21
CA LYS A 40 6.58 -7.02 -23.83
C LYS A 40 5.31 -7.69 -23.33
N MET A 41 4.79 -7.31 -22.18
CA MET A 41 3.51 -7.82 -21.66
C MET A 41 2.34 -7.50 -22.60
N MET A 42 2.41 -6.39 -23.34
CA MET A 42 1.37 -5.99 -24.27
C MET A 42 1.28 -6.92 -25.50
N GLU A 43 2.36 -7.58 -25.84
CA GLU A 43 2.43 -8.52 -26.97
C GLU A 43 1.77 -9.87 -26.66
N VAL A 44 1.72 -10.26 -25.38
CA VAL A 44 1.18 -11.56 -24.92
C VAL A 44 -0.30 -11.70 -25.23
N LEU A 45 -1.03 -10.59 -25.32
CA LEU A 45 -2.47 -10.56 -25.58
C LEU A 45 -2.79 -10.31 -27.08
N ALA A 46 -1.78 -10.30 -27.96
CA ALA A 46 -1.96 -10.02 -29.37
C ALA A 46 -2.14 -11.29 -30.21
N GLY A 47 -2.78 -11.16 -31.37
CA GLY A 47 -2.88 -12.24 -32.36
C GLY A 47 -3.79 -13.38 -31.91
N ASP A 48 -3.25 -14.59 -31.94
CA ASP A 48 -3.92 -15.85 -31.63
C ASP A 48 -3.64 -16.37 -30.19
N ALA A 49 -3.34 -15.45 -29.28
CA ALA A 49 -3.09 -15.80 -27.89
C ALA A 49 -4.27 -16.56 -27.27
N ASP A 50 -3.96 -17.60 -26.49
CA ASP A 50 -4.97 -18.27 -25.67
C ASP A 50 -5.35 -17.35 -24.50
N LEU A 51 -6.57 -16.89 -24.52
CA LEU A 51 -7.13 -15.98 -23.52
C LEU A 51 -8.01 -16.70 -22.49
N LYS A 52 -7.90 -18.03 -22.39
CA LYS A 52 -8.57 -18.83 -21.39
C LYS A 52 -7.61 -19.15 -20.22
N CYS A 53 -8.13 -19.06 -19.01
CA CYS A 53 -7.40 -19.58 -17.85
C CYS A 53 -7.48 -21.12 -17.79
N GLU A 54 -6.70 -21.74 -16.91
CA GLU A 54 -6.62 -23.19 -16.73
C GLU A 54 -7.96 -23.86 -16.42
N THR A 55 -8.93 -23.14 -15.87
CA THR A 55 -10.29 -23.62 -15.63
C THR A 55 -11.19 -23.49 -16.85
N GLY A 56 -10.67 -23.01 -17.98
CA GLY A 56 -11.39 -22.83 -19.24
C GLY A 56 -12.23 -21.56 -19.32
N VAL A 57 -12.16 -20.69 -18.32
CA VAL A 57 -12.86 -19.40 -18.34
C VAL A 57 -12.15 -18.46 -19.31
N ASP A 58 -12.92 -17.84 -20.21
CA ASP A 58 -12.42 -16.82 -21.12
C ASP A 58 -12.23 -15.51 -20.35
N CYS A 59 -10.96 -15.08 -20.23
CA CYS A 59 -10.58 -13.90 -19.47
C CYS A 59 -11.11 -12.58 -20.03
N ARG A 60 -11.70 -12.58 -21.22
CA ARG A 60 -12.42 -11.43 -21.80
C ARG A 60 -13.83 -11.26 -21.24
N ASN A 61 -14.32 -12.24 -20.49
CA ASN A 61 -15.67 -12.26 -19.94
C ASN A 61 -15.64 -11.99 -18.44
N TYR A 62 -16.78 -11.67 -17.88
CA TYR A 62 -16.99 -11.52 -16.43
C TYR A 62 -17.36 -12.86 -15.79
N GLY A 63 -17.36 -12.92 -14.45
CA GLY A 63 -17.80 -14.08 -13.68
C GLY A 63 -16.80 -14.64 -12.68
N VAL A 64 -15.53 -14.25 -12.79
CA VAL A 64 -14.51 -14.54 -11.79
C VAL A 64 -14.32 -13.29 -10.92
N ILE A 65 -14.72 -13.38 -9.66
CA ILE A 65 -14.82 -12.22 -8.77
C ILE A 65 -13.59 -11.97 -7.89
N ASP A 66 -12.70 -12.96 -7.78
CA ASP A 66 -11.55 -12.94 -6.86
C ASP A 66 -10.20 -13.21 -7.54
N GLY A 67 -10.20 -13.34 -8.87
CA GLY A 67 -9.02 -13.57 -9.69
C GLY A 67 -8.92 -14.99 -10.25
N ILE A 68 -8.24 -15.13 -11.39
CA ILE A 68 -7.99 -16.43 -11.99
C ILE A 68 -6.91 -17.20 -11.20
N PRO A 69 -6.94 -18.55 -11.20
CA PRO A 69 -6.01 -19.34 -10.38
C PRO A 69 -4.54 -19.05 -10.63
N GLU A 70 -4.14 -18.84 -11.88
CA GLU A 70 -2.76 -18.53 -12.25
C GLU A 70 -2.29 -17.22 -11.63
N ALA A 71 -3.14 -16.19 -11.66
CA ALA A 71 -2.82 -14.90 -11.09
C ALA A 71 -2.76 -14.96 -9.53
N LYS A 72 -3.66 -15.74 -8.91
CA LYS A 72 -3.64 -15.96 -7.47
C LYS A 72 -2.36 -16.69 -7.02
N ARG A 73 -1.92 -17.71 -7.77
CA ARG A 73 -0.63 -18.38 -7.48
C ARG A 73 0.56 -17.45 -7.63
N LEU A 74 0.62 -16.70 -8.73
CA LEU A 74 1.71 -15.74 -8.96
C LEU A 74 1.81 -14.71 -7.84
N LEU A 75 0.69 -14.09 -7.47
CA LEU A 75 0.65 -13.08 -6.40
C LEU A 75 0.85 -13.71 -5.02
N GLY A 76 0.39 -14.94 -4.82
CA GLY A 76 0.65 -15.71 -3.61
C GLY A 76 2.13 -15.96 -3.39
N GLU A 77 2.85 -16.41 -4.43
CA GLU A 77 4.30 -16.59 -4.40
C GLU A 77 5.03 -15.27 -4.11
N MET A 78 4.64 -14.17 -4.78
CA MET A 78 5.24 -12.86 -4.57
C MET A 78 5.02 -12.30 -3.16
N SER A 79 3.90 -12.63 -2.53
CA SER A 79 3.46 -12.10 -1.23
C SER A 79 3.70 -13.07 -0.08
N GLU A 80 4.17 -14.29 -0.36
CA GLU A 80 4.35 -15.37 0.62
C GLU A 80 3.02 -15.71 1.34
N VAL A 81 1.92 -15.74 0.56
CA VAL A 81 0.56 -16.02 1.03
C VAL A 81 -0.04 -17.14 0.19
N GLU A 82 -0.77 -18.06 0.83
CA GLU A 82 -1.48 -19.13 0.13
C GLU A 82 -2.49 -18.59 -0.90
N PRO A 83 -2.54 -19.13 -2.12
CA PRO A 83 -3.38 -18.60 -3.20
C PRO A 83 -4.87 -18.48 -2.85
N GLU A 84 -5.41 -19.36 -2.02
CA GLU A 84 -6.79 -19.30 -1.54
C GLU A 84 -7.09 -18.08 -0.67
N ASN A 85 -6.08 -17.47 -0.08
CA ASN A 85 -6.18 -16.24 0.72
C ASN A 85 -5.94 -14.97 -0.11
N ILE A 86 -5.76 -15.11 -1.43
CA ILE A 86 -5.57 -13.99 -2.35
C ILE A 86 -6.91 -13.62 -3.01
N ILE A 87 -7.24 -12.34 -2.94
CA ILE A 87 -8.34 -11.74 -3.71
C ILE A 87 -7.76 -10.63 -4.57
N ILE A 88 -7.90 -10.77 -5.89
CA ILE A 88 -7.43 -9.77 -6.85
C ILE A 88 -8.59 -8.83 -7.16
N TYR A 89 -8.50 -7.62 -6.63
CA TYR A 89 -9.60 -6.66 -6.69
C TYR A 89 -9.40 -5.58 -7.76
N GLY A 90 -8.17 -5.12 -7.93
CA GLY A 90 -7.84 -4.07 -8.90
C GLY A 90 -6.41 -3.56 -8.71
N ASN A 91 -6.05 -2.52 -9.45
CA ASN A 91 -4.70 -1.96 -9.47
C ASN A 91 -4.51 -0.70 -8.62
N SER A 92 -5.53 -0.26 -7.89
CA SER A 92 -5.44 0.91 -7.02
C SER A 92 -5.60 0.53 -5.55
N SER A 93 -4.48 0.43 -4.84
CA SER A 93 -4.46 0.11 -3.41
C SER A 93 -5.29 1.08 -2.56
N LEU A 94 -5.26 2.37 -2.87
CA LEU A 94 -6.07 3.36 -2.14
C LEU A 94 -7.57 3.13 -2.30
N ASN A 95 -8.04 2.71 -3.48
CA ASN A 95 -9.45 2.36 -3.68
C ASN A 95 -9.84 1.13 -2.86
N VAL A 96 -8.99 0.10 -2.85
CA VAL A 96 -9.21 -1.13 -2.05
C VAL A 96 -9.26 -0.79 -0.57
N MET A 97 -8.32 0.02 -0.08
CA MET A 97 -8.27 0.47 1.31
C MET A 97 -9.52 1.27 1.69
N PHE A 98 -9.90 2.22 0.85
CA PHE A 98 -11.11 3.03 1.08
C PHE A 98 -12.37 2.15 1.13
N ASP A 99 -12.54 1.25 0.16
CA ASP A 99 -13.71 0.37 0.08
C ASP A 99 -13.78 -0.57 1.31
N THR A 100 -12.65 -1.11 1.76
CA THR A 100 -12.56 -1.95 2.95
C THR A 100 -13.00 -1.20 4.20
N ILE A 101 -12.51 0.03 4.40
CA ILE A 101 -12.94 0.87 5.53
C ILE A 101 -14.41 1.26 5.40
N ALA A 102 -14.86 1.66 4.21
CA ALA A 102 -16.23 2.05 3.95
C ALA A 102 -17.23 0.92 4.26
N ARG A 103 -16.94 -0.32 3.86
CA ARG A 103 -17.75 -1.51 4.17
C ARG A 103 -17.77 -1.79 5.66
N SER A 104 -16.62 -1.79 6.31
CA SER A 104 -16.52 -2.01 7.75
C SER A 104 -17.30 -0.94 8.52
N TYR A 105 -17.21 0.31 8.07
CA TYR A 105 -17.89 1.44 8.69
C TYR A 105 -19.40 1.40 8.52
N SER A 106 -19.88 1.15 7.31
CA SER A 106 -21.33 1.26 6.99
C SER A 106 -22.13 -0.01 7.27
N HIS A 107 -21.57 -1.20 6.98
CA HIS A 107 -22.30 -2.48 7.02
C HIS A 107 -21.71 -3.48 8.01
N GLY A 108 -20.47 -3.28 8.44
CA GLY A 108 -19.73 -4.30 9.18
C GLY A 108 -19.23 -5.41 8.25
N VAL A 109 -18.33 -6.25 8.77
CA VAL A 109 -17.70 -7.37 8.05
C VAL A 109 -17.80 -8.61 8.91
N MET A 110 -18.01 -9.78 8.30
CA MET A 110 -18.07 -11.08 8.96
C MET A 110 -19.07 -11.12 10.13
N GLY A 111 -20.20 -10.45 9.99
CA GLY A 111 -21.25 -10.42 11.03
C GLY A 111 -20.99 -9.46 12.19
N ASN A 112 -19.89 -8.74 12.17
CA ASN A 112 -19.58 -7.74 13.20
C ASN A 112 -20.43 -6.48 13.05
N THR A 113 -20.62 -5.77 14.16
CA THR A 113 -21.31 -4.49 14.19
C THR A 113 -20.62 -3.47 13.29
N PRO A 114 -21.37 -2.75 12.41
CA PRO A 114 -20.83 -1.65 11.63
C PRO A 114 -20.15 -0.61 12.52
N TRP A 115 -18.99 -0.13 12.10
CA TRP A 115 -18.21 0.81 12.92
C TRP A 115 -18.94 2.14 13.17
N CYS A 116 -19.82 2.56 12.26
CA CYS A 116 -20.66 3.75 12.47
C CYS A 116 -21.65 3.64 13.64
N LYS A 117 -21.86 2.43 14.16
CA LYS A 117 -22.72 2.15 15.34
C LYS A 117 -21.92 1.97 16.63
N LEU A 118 -20.61 2.05 16.58
CA LEU A 118 -19.73 2.01 17.73
C LEU A 118 -19.51 3.42 18.29
N ASP A 119 -19.39 3.53 19.59
CA ASP A 119 -19.13 4.81 20.25
C ASP A 119 -17.81 5.44 19.79
N LYS A 120 -16.81 4.60 19.52
CA LYS A 120 -15.48 5.03 19.12
C LYS A 120 -14.80 3.96 18.26
N VAL A 121 -14.07 4.44 17.24
CA VAL A 121 -13.18 3.63 16.40
C VAL A 121 -11.83 4.30 16.36
N LYS A 122 -10.78 3.50 16.52
CA LYS A 122 -9.38 3.94 16.46
C LYS A 122 -8.58 3.11 15.48
N PHE A 123 -7.59 3.75 14.87
CA PHE A 123 -6.66 3.13 13.94
C PHE A 123 -5.22 3.46 14.31
N LEU A 124 -4.36 2.46 14.27
CA LEU A 124 -2.94 2.65 14.51
C LEU A 124 -2.27 3.15 13.22
N CYS A 125 -1.47 4.18 13.35
CA CYS A 125 -0.86 4.89 12.24
C CYS A 125 0.65 4.99 12.46
N PRO A 126 1.46 4.05 11.92
CA PRO A 126 2.91 4.15 11.94
C PRO A 126 3.40 5.44 11.30
N VAL A 127 4.28 6.18 12.00
CA VAL A 127 4.77 7.50 11.58
C VAL A 127 6.31 7.50 11.64
N PRO A 128 6.99 7.95 10.57
CA PRO A 128 6.45 8.47 9.30
C PRO A 128 5.73 7.41 8.47
N GLY A 129 4.68 7.83 7.74
CA GLY A 129 3.85 6.96 6.93
C GLY A 129 3.25 7.71 5.74
N TYR A 130 2.42 7.01 4.94
CA TYR A 130 1.83 7.62 3.76
C TYR A 130 0.55 8.40 4.12
N ASP A 131 0.55 9.69 3.89
CA ASP A 131 -0.52 10.64 4.26
C ASP A 131 -1.89 10.27 3.66
N ARG A 132 -1.93 9.61 2.50
CA ARG A 132 -3.17 9.18 1.85
C ARG A 132 -3.91 8.11 2.63
N HIS A 133 -3.18 7.21 3.30
CA HIS A 133 -3.78 6.23 4.21
C HIS A 133 -4.45 6.94 5.40
N PHE A 134 -3.75 7.90 5.98
CA PHE A 134 -4.27 8.68 7.11
C PHE A 134 -5.49 9.50 6.71
N ARG A 135 -5.51 10.02 5.48
CA ARG A 135 -6.65 10.76 4.95
C ARG A 135 -7.92 9.91 4.86
N ILE A 136 -7.80 8.61 4.59
CA ILE A 136 -8.95 7.69 4.60
C ILE A 136 -9.54 7.61 6.01
N THR A 137 -8.71 7.38 7.03
CA THR A 137 -9.15 7.33 8.43
C THR A 137 -9.78 8.64 8.89
N GLU A 138 -9.16 9.75 8.56
CA GLU A 138 -9.68 11.09 8.86
C GLU A 138 -11.05 11.34 8.22
N PHE A 139 -11.24 10.91 6.95
CA PHE A 139 -12.49 11.06 6.22
C PHE A 139 -13.68 10.38 6.92
N PHE A 140 -13.46 9.23 7.56
CA PHE A 140 -14.47 8.51 8.32
C PHE A 140 -14.57 8.94 9.79
N GLY A 141 -13.84 9.97 10.22
CA GLY A 141 -13.83 10.42 11.61
C GLY A 141 -13.22 9.40 12.59
N ILE A 142 -12.38 8.51 12.10
CA ILE A 142 -11.69 7.49 12.91
C ILE A 142 -10.51 8.14 13.62
N GLU A 143 -10.40 7.94 14.94
CA GLU A 143 -9.28 8.45 15.72
C GLU A 143 -7.99 7.75 15.34
N MET A 144 -6.94 8.52 15.07
CA MET A 144 -5.62 8.01 14.70
C MET A 144 -4.68 8.02 15.90
N ILE A 145 -4.03 6.89 16.14
CA ILE A 145 -2.99 6.73 17.16
C ILE A 145 -1.65 6.60 16.44
N ASN A 146 -0.76 7.54 16.66
CA ASN A 146 0.58 7.50 16.09
C ASN A 146 1.42 6.40 16.75
N ILE A 147 2.02 5.55 15.93
CA ILE A 147 2.97 4.52 16.35
C ILE A 147 4.35 4.92 15.81
N PRO A 148 5.36 5.06 16.67
CA PRO A 148 6.72 5.37 16.23
C PRO A 148 7.27 4.27 15.30
N MET A 149 8.05 4.68 14.29
CA MET A 149 8.84 3.75 13.47
C MET A 149 10.22 3.55 14.09
N THR A 150 10.68 2.32 14.11
CA THR A 150 12.04 1.89 14.46
C THR A 150 12.78 1.43 13.20
N PRO A 151 14.08 1.15 13.22
CA PRO A 151 14.82 0.57 12.10
C PRO A 151 14.26 -0.78 11.62
N GLU A 152 13.61 -1.53 12.50
CA GLU A 152 13.02 -2.84 12.22
C GLU A 152 11.55 -2.77 11.79
N GLY A 153 10.91 -1.61 11.91
CA GLY A 153 9.50 -1.39 11.58
C GLY A 153 8.77 -0.58 12.65
N PRO A 154 7.44 -0.63 12.71
CA PRO A 154 6.68 0.02 13.78
C PRO A 154 7.05 -0.52 15.16
N ASP A 155 6.92 0.31 16.19
CA ASP A 155 7.04 -0.13 17.59
C ASP A 155 5.94 -1.17 17.89
N MET A 156 6.32 -2.45 17.78
CA MET A 156 5.37 -3.56 17.93
C MET A 156 4.93 -3.78 19.37
N ASP A 157 5.74 -3.42 20.37
CA ASP A 157 5.34 -3.50 21.78
C ASP A 157 4.18 -2.52 22.04
N MET A 158 4.28 -1.33 21.45
CA MET A 158 3.20 -0.33 21.52
C MET A 158 1.95 -0.78 20.75
N VAL A 159 2.11 -1.39 19.57
CA VAL A 159 1.01 -1.96 18.79
C VAL A 159 0.29 -3.03 19.59
N GLU A 160 1.02 -4.00 20.13
CA GLU A 160 0.47 -5.11 20.91
C GLU A 160 -0.28 -4.61 22.15
N LYS A 161 0.28 -3.64 22.84
CA LYS A 161 -0.38 -3.00 23.98
C LYS A 161 -1.75 -2.42 23.59
N TYR A 162 -1.81 -1.61 22.55
CA TYR A 162 -3.08 -1.01 22.12
C TYR A 162 -4.11 -2.04 21.67
N VAL A 163 -3.68 -3.06 20.94
CA VAL A 163 -4.59 -4.12 20.45
C VAL A 163 -5.17 -4.94 21.60
N ASN A 164 -4.40 -5.19 22.64
CA ASN A 164 -4.83 -5.96 23.80
C ASN A 164 -5.67 -5.16 24.81
N GLU A 165 -5.38 -3.86 24.96
CA GLU A 165 -5.98 -3.05 26.03
C GLU A 165 -7.15 -2.18 25.54
N ASP A 166 -7.23 -1.85 24.25
CA ASP A 166 -8.22 -0.92 23.71
C ASP A 166 -9.11 -1.56 22.64
N PRO A 167 -10.33 -2.01 22.98
CA PRO A 167 -11.24 -2.63 22.03
C PRO A 167 -11.75 -1.68 20.93
N ALA A 168 -11.52 -0.37 21.04
CA ALA A 168 -11.85 0.59 20.00
C ALA A 168 -10.84 0.54 18.83
N VAL A 169 -9.65 -0.02 19.01
CA VAL A 169 -8.67 -0.23 17.94
C VAL A 169 -9.18 -1.30 16.99
N LYS A 170 -9.34 -0.93 15.71
CA LYS A 170 -9.91 -1.81 14.67
C LYS A 170 -8.95 -2.14 13.55
N GLY A 171 -7.82 -1.47 13.47
CA GLY A 171 -6.84 -1.75 12.43
C GLY A 171 -5.58 -0.91 12.55
N ILE A 172 -4.67 -1.20 11.64
CA ILE A 172 -3.39 -0.52 11.47
C ILE A 172 -3.13 -0.28 9.99
N TRP A 173 -2.61 0.87 9.63
CA TRP A 173 -2.03 1.09 8.31
C TRP A 173 -0.61 0.56 8.26
N TRP A 174 -0.32 -0.25 7.27
CA TRP A 174 0.98 -0.87 7.12
C TRP A 174 1.41 -0.93 5.66
N VAL A 175 2.67 -0.60 5.40
CA VAL A 175 3.35 -0.84 4.12
C VAL A 175 4.63 -1.62 4.42
N PRO A 176 4.59 -2.97 4.44
CA PRO A 176 5.70 -3.79 4.93
C PRO A 176 6.92 -3.80 4.02
N LYS A 177 6.73 -3.55 2.73
CA LYS A 177 7.82 -3.50 1.74
C LYS A 177 7.74 -2.18 0.96
N TYR A 178 8.90 -1.54 0.75
CA TYR A 178 9.05 -0.36 -0.12
C TYR A 178 8.15 0.83 0.27
N SER A 179 7.95 1.03 1.57
CA SER A 179 7.26 2.21 2.07
C SER A 179 8.03 3.48 1.69
N ASN A 180 7.31 4.50 1.28
CA ASN A 180 7.88 5.81 0.95
C ASN A 180 8.39 6.53 2.19
#